data_a9deac4aff27e83233d93e354aa74cc6
#
_entry.id   a9deac4aff27e83233d93e354aa74cc6
#
_cell.length_a   1.000
_cell.length_b   1.000
_cell.length_c   1.000
_cell.angle_alpha   90.00
_cell.angle_beta   90.00
_cell.angle_gamma   90.00
#
_symmetry.space_group_name_H-M   'P 1'
#
loop_
_entity.id
_entity.type
_entity.pdbx_description
1 polymer ?
#
loop_
_entity_poly.entity_id
_entity_poly.type
_entity_poly.pdbx_seq_one_letter_code
_entity_poly.pdbx_strand_id
1 'polypeptide(L)'
;METMLGGHLLHGCDYNPEQWLEYPEVFEEDLRLMKAAEINSVTLGVFSWSVLEPEEGVYDFEWLDRIIGRLWEADIQVILATPSGAMPHWLTQKYPEVMQVRADGRRNLPGKRHNFCYTSPIMREKIKEL
;
A
#
# COMPACT_ATOMS: atom_id res chain seq x y z
N MET A 1 -2.01 -26.81 -15.40
CA MET A 1 -1.92 -25.38 -15.03
C MET A 1 -2.03 -25.35 -13.52
N GLU A 2 -0.88 -25.42 -12.83
CA GLU A 2 -0.87 -25.24 -11.37
C GLU A 2 -1.38 -23.84 -11.08
N THR A 3 -2.41 -23.75 -10.26
CA THR A 3 -2.92 -22.46 -9.80
C THR A 3 -1.83 -21.81 -8.95
N MET A 4 -1.45 -20.58 -9.25
CA MET A 4 -0.42 -19.80 -8.50
C MET A 4 -0.69 -19.72 -6.98
N LEU A 5 -1.83 -20.21 -6.53
CA LEU A 5 -2.31 -20.21 -5.14
C LEU A 5 -2.38 -21.61 -4.52
N GLY A 6 -1.67 -22.62 -5.08
CA GLY A 6 -1.52 -23.94 -4.47
C GLY A 6 -2.81 -24.69 -4.09
N GLY A 7 -3.97 -24.23 -4.56
CA GLY A 7 -5.27 -24.87 -4.28
C GLY A 7 -5.78 -24.73 -2.85
N HIS A 8 -5.16 -23.90 -2.01
CA HIS A 8 -5.59 -23.64 -0.63
C HIS A 8 -6.52 -22.42 -0.56
N LEU A 9 -7.47 -22.46 0.39
CA LEU A 9 -8.29 -21.30 0.72
C LEU A 9 -7.40 -20.23 1.34
N LEU A 10 -7.45 -19.01 0.81
CA LEU A 10 -6.79 -17.86 1.41
C LEU A 10 -7.63 -17.36 2.58
N HIS A 11 -7.01 -17.29 3.74
CA HIS A 11 -7.56 -16.72 4.97
C HIS A 11 -6.66 -15.60 5.44
N GLY A 12 -7.14 -14.37 5.38
CA GLY A 12 -6.29 -13.23 5.66
C GLY A 12 -7.00 -11.89 5.71
N CYS A 13 -6.21 -10.82 5.72
CA CYS A 13 -6.69 -9.45 5.83
C CYS A 13 -5.75 -8.47 5.13
N ASP A 14 -6.17 -7.21 5.05
CA ASP A 14 -5.26 -6.11 4.75
C ASP A 14 -4.32 -5.91 5.94
N TYR A 15 -3.03 -5.70 5.65
CA TYR A 15 -2.01 -5.45 6.65
C TYR A 15 -1.20 -4.20 6.29
N ASN A 16 -1.07 -3.27 7.22
CA ASN A 16 -0.48 -1.95 6.98
C ASN A 16 0.65 -1.68 7.99
N PRO A 17 1.78 -2.41 7.91
CA PRO A 17 2.91 -2.29 8.83
C PRO A 17 3.65 -0.96 8.72
N GLU A 18 3.48 -0.22 7.64
CA GLU A 18 4.09 1.09 7.42
C GLU A 18 3.74 2.11 8.51
N GLN A 19 2.66 1.89 9.25
CA GLN A 19 2.25 2.73 10.37
C GLN A 19 3.11 2.53 11.63
N TRP A 20 3.86 1.43 11.70
CA TRP A 20 4.55 0.96 12.91
C TRP A 20 6.05 0.69 12.69
N LEU A 21 6.65 1.23 11.61
CA LEU A 21 8.06 0.96 11.27
C LEU A 21 9.05 1.39 12.37
N GLU A 22 8.69 2.39 13.18
CA GLU A 22 9.48 2.83 14.34
C GLU A 22 9.36 1.89 15.55
N TYR A 23 8.41 0.93 15.51
CA TYR A 23 8.10 0.01 16.61
C TYR A 23 8.15 -1.44 16.11
N PRO A 24 9.35 -2.00 15.89
CA PRO A 24 9.49 -3.34 15.29
C PRO A 24 8.86 -4.46 16.11
N GLU A 25 8.69 -4.25 17.42
CA GLU A 25 7.99 -5.18 18.32
C GLU A 25 6.51 -5.36 17.97
N VAL A 26 5.87 -4.33 17.37
CA VAL A 26 4.48 -4.43 16.91
C VAL A 26 4.37 -5.45 15.78
N PHE A 27 5.27 -5.41 14.82
CA PHE A 27 5.29 -6.37 13.73
C PHE A 27 5.50 -7.82 14.22
N GLU A 28 6.40 -8.02 15.19
CA GLU A 28 6.66 -9.37 15.75
C GLU A 28 5.42 -9.91 16.47
N GLU A 29 4.72 -9.08 17.23
CA GLU A 29 3.47 -9.46 17.87
C GLU A 29 2.35 -9.71 16.87
N ASP A 30 2.20 -8.87 15.85
CA ASP A 30 1.23 -9.05 14.77
C ASP A 30 1.47 -10.39 14.05
N LEU A 31 2.73 -10.72 13.74
CA LEU A 31 3.11 -11.98 13.10
C LEU A 31 2.73 -13.17 13.98
N ARG A 32 2.99 -13.08 15.30
CA ARG A 32 2.60 -14.09 16.27
C ARG A 32 1.08 -14.30 16.31
N LEU A 33 0.31 -13.19 16.28
CA LEU A 33 -1.16 -13.20 16.28
C LEU A 33 -1.73 -13.75 14.97
N MET A 34 -1.15 -13.38 13.81
CA MET A 34 -1.52 -13.92 12.51
C MET A 34 -1.36 -15.45 12.49
N LYS A 35 -0.25 -15.97 13.00
CA LYS A 35 -0.03 -17.42 13.11
C LYS A 35 -1.02 -18.09 14.05
N ALA A 36 -1.33 -17.49 15.17
CA ALA A 36 -2.31 -18.02 16.13
C ALA A 36 -3.73 -18.04 15.56
N ALA A 37 -4.04 -17.12 14.64
CA ALA A 37 -5.32 -17.03 13.94
C ALA A 37 -5.36 -17.86 12.64
N GLU A 38 -4.30 -18.61 12.33
CA GLU A 38 -4.18 -19.42 11.10
C GLU A 38 -4.29 -18.57 9.82
N ILE A 39 -3.85 -17.32 9.87
CA ILE A 39 -3.76 -16.46 8.69
C ILE A 39 -2.66 -16.99 7.78
N ASN A 40 -2.99 -17.18 6.51
CA ASN A 40 -2.07 -17.68 5.48
C ASN A 40 -1.85 -16.69 4.32
N SER A 41 -2.52 -15.54 4.35
CA SER A 41 -2.34 -14.49 3.32
C SER A 41 -2.62 -13.10 3.88
N VAL A 42 -1.91 -12.09 3.37
CA VAL A 42 -2.17 -10.68 3.67
C VAL A 42 -2.09 -9.83 2.41
N THR A 43 -2.94 -8.81 2.31
CA THR A 43 -2.78 -7.75 1.32
C THR A 43 -1.89 -6.67 1.93
N LEU A 44 -0.75 -6.41 1.31
CA LEU A 44 0.29 -5.51 1.83
C LEU A 44 0.45 -4.28 0.95
N GLY A 45 0.67 -3.13 1.57
CA GLY A 45 1.08 -1.92 0.88
C GLY A 45 -0.05 -1.04 0.31
N VAL A 46 -1.31 -1.29 0.65
CA VAL A 46 -2.48 -0.55 0.10
C VAL A 46 -2.37 0.97 0.29
N PHE A 47 -1.75 1.44 1.37
CA PHE A 47 -1.66 2.86 1.73
C PHE A 47 -0.23 3.38 1.82
N SER A 48 0.75 2.61 1.40
CA SER A 48 2.16 2.86 1.70
C SER A 48 2.86 3.81 0.72
N TRP A 49 2.17 4.44 -0.25
CA TRP A 49 2.84 5.26 -1.27
C TRP A 49 3.75 6.33 -0.68
N SER A 50 3.29 7.08 0.35
CA SER A 50 4.10 8.13 0.96
C SER A 50 5.34 7.63 1.72
N VAL A 51 5.36 6.35 2.08
CA VAL A 51 6.52 5.70 2.74
C VAL A 51 7.43 5.07 1.70
N LEU A 52 6.86 4.50 0.62
CA LEU A 52 7.62 3.95 -0.50
C LEU A 52 8.29 5.03 -1.34
N GLU A 53 7.65 6.18 -1.48
CA GLU A 53 8.12 7.33 -2.26
C GLU A 53 7.92 8.61 -1.44
N PRO A 54 8.78 8.87 -0.44
CA PRO A 54 8.68 10.04 0.44
C PRO A 54 8.85 11.37 -0.29
N GLU A 55 9.64 11.37 -1.37
CA GLU A 55 9.81 12.49 -2.31
C GLU A 55 9.71 11.95 -3.73
N GLU A 56 9.28 12.79 -4.68
CA GLU A 56 9.10 12.37 -6.08
C GLU A 56 10.39 11.77 -6.67
N GLY A 57 10.30 10.51 -7.10
CA GLY A 57 11.39 9.75 -7.68
C GLY A 57 12.41 9.21 -6.67
N VAL A 58 12.18 9.37 -5.38
CA VAL A 58 13.01 8.81 -4.31
C VAL A 58 12.26 7.64 -3.67
N TYR A 59 12.74 6.43 -3.90
CA TYR A 59 12.09 5.21 -3.45
C TYR A 59 12.82 4.54 -2.29
N ASP A 60 12.06 4.04 -1.31
CA ASP A 60 12.53 3.21 -0.20
C ASP A 60 11.69 1.92 -0.14
N PHE A 61 12.28 0.83 -0.62
CA PHE A 61 11.67 -0.51 -0.57
C PHE A 61 12.27 -1.41 0.51
N GLU A 62 13.32 -0.99 1.22
CA GLU A 62 14.04 -1.85 2.17
C GLU A 62 13.15 -2.39 3.28
N TRP A 63 12.29 -1.54 3.82
CA TRP A 63 11.34 -1.94 4.86
C TRP A 63 10.32 -2.96 4.33
N LEU A 64 9.83 -2.76 3.10
CA LEU A 64 8.84 -3.63 2.45
C LEU A 64 9.44 -5.01 2.18
N ASP A 65 10.64 -5.07 1.63
CA ASP A 65 11.37 -6.32 1.36
C ASP A 65 11.59 -7.12 2.65
N ARG A 66 11.96 -6.43 3.74
CA ARG A 66 12.12 -7.06 5.05
C ARG A 66 10.80 -7.66 5.55
N ILE A 67 9.69 -6.94 5.47
CA ILE A 67 8.37 -7.41 5.90
C ILE A 67 7.92 -8.61 5.06
N ILE A 68 8.07 -8.53 3.73
CA ILE A 68 7.73 -9.63 2.81
C ILE A 68 8.54 -10.88 3.15
N GLY A 69 9.86 -10.72 3.38
CA GLY A 69 10.74 -11.84 3.75
C GLY A 69 10.28 -12.53 5.04
N ARG A 70 9.93 -11.76 6.07
CA ARG A 70 9.45 -12.29 7.35
C ARG A 70 8.08 -12.98 7.25
N LEU A 71 7.16 -12.43 6.45
CA LEU A 71 5.87 -13.06 6.17
C LEU A 71 6.07 -14.39 5.42
N TRP A 72 6.97 -14.41 4.45
CA TRP A 72 7.34 -15.62 3.71
C TRP A 72 7.92 -16.72 4.62
N GLU A 73 8.84 -16.37 5.52
CA GLU A 73 9.40 -17.29 6.52
C GLU A 73 8.33 -17.88 7.47
N ALA A 74 7.21 -17.16 7.62
CA ALA A 74 6.08 -17.59 8.44
C ALA A 74 4.98 -18.34 7.65
N ASP A 75 5.22 -18.70 6.38
CA ASP A 75 4.26 -19.33 5.47
C ASP A 75 3.00 -18.47 5.19
N ILE A 76 3.14 -17.14 5.27
CA ILE A 76 2.08 -16.19 4.94
C ILE A 76 2.31 -15.62 3.55
N GLN A 77 1.37 -15.85 2.64
CA GLN A 77 1.44 -15.34 1.27
C GLN A 77 1.14 -13.85 1.23
N VAL A 78 1.83 -13.11 0.37
CA VAL A 78 1.63 -11.67 0.21
C VAL A 78 0.94 -11.39 -1.11
N ILE A 79 -0.17 -10.65 -1.03
CA ILE A 79 -0.82 -9.99 -2.16
C ILE A 79 -0.34 -8.55 -2.14
N LEU A 80 0.64 -8.24 -2.97
CA LEU A 80 1.19 -6.89 -3.01
C LEU A 80 0.24 -5.95 -3.76
N ALA A 81 -0.19 -4.89 -3.08
CA ALA A 81 -1.07 -3.89 -3.64
C ALA A 81 -0.28 -2.72 -4.25
N THR A 82 -0.81 -2.13 -5.33
CA THR A 82 -0.37 -0.81 -5.80
C THR A 82 -1.00 0.25 -4.90
N PRO A 83 -0.25 1.08 -4.17
CA PRO A 83 -0.77 1.96 -3.12
C PRO A 83 -1.44 3.23 -3.64
N SER A 84 -2.03 3.19 -4.82
CA SER A 84 -2.65 4.34 -5.50
C SER A 84 -3.87 4.94 -4.79
N GLY A 85 -4.42 4.22 -3.81
CA GLY A 85 -5.58 4.67 -3.03
C GLY A 85 -5.28 5.81 -2.04
N ALA A 86 -4.02 5.97 -1.65
CA ALA A 86 -3.54 6.96 -0.69
C ALA A 86 -2.28 7.67 -1.23
N MET A 87 -2.50 8.66 -2.08
CA MET A 87 -1.41 9.41 -2.70
C MET A 87 -0.60 10.22 -1.67
N PRO A 88 0.70 10.39 -1.89
CA PRO A 88 1.57 11.14 -1.00
C PRO A 88 1.27 12.65 -1.07
N HIS A 89 1.62 13.34 0.00
CA HIS A 89 1.33 14.77 0.13
C HIS A 89 2.09 15.62 -0.91
N TRP A 90 3.34 15.26 -1.22
CA TRP A 90 4.14 15.95 -2.24
C TRP A 90 3.45 15.99 -3.60
N LEU A 91 2.71 14.93 -3.98
CA LEU A 91 2.00 14.83 -5.25
C LEU A 91 0.91 15.91 -5.36
N THR A 92 0.13 16.12 -4.29
CA THR A 92 -0.92 17.14 -4.28
C THR A 92 -0.40 18.56 -4.15
N GLN A 93 0.76 18.74 -3.51
CA GLN A 93 1.41 20.05 -3.42
C GLN A 93 2.00 20.48 -4.76
N LYS A 94 2.66 19.55 -5.46
CA LYS A 94 3.35 19.83 -6.72
C LYS A 94 2.41 19.87 -7.92
N TYR A 95 1.36 19.02 -7.89
CA TYR A 95 0.40 18.82 -8.97
C TYR A 95 -1.06 18.89 -8.46
N PRO A 96 -1.54 20.06 -8.00
CA PRO A 96 -2.88 20.18 -7.43
C PRO A 96 -4.01 19.80 -8.39
N GLU A 97 -3.74 19.81 -9.72
CA GLU A 97 -4.66 19.38 -10.76
C GLU A 97 -4.96 17.87 -10.76
N VAL A 98 -4.18 17.06 -10.04
CA VAL A 98 -4.49 15.62 -9.88
C VAL A 98 -5.75 15.39 -9.06
N MET A 99 -6.16 16.39 -8.27
CA MET A 99 -7.34 16.27 -7.40
C MET A 99 -8.63 16.36 -8.21
N GLN A 100 -9.59 15.50 -7.84
CA GLN A 100 -10.91 15.47 -8.49
C GLN A 100 -11.66 16.80 -8.34
N VAL A 101 -12.28 17.24 -9.41
CA VAL A 101 -13.23 18.36 -9.40
C VAL A 101 -14.65 17.80 -9.26
N ARG A 102 -15.41 18.33 -8.30
CA ARG A 102 -16.78 17.96 -8.02
C ARG A 102 -17.75 18.61 -9.03
N ALA A 103 -19.00 18.16 -9.01
CA ALA A 103 -20.05 18.72 -9.86
C ALA A 103 -20.33 20.21 -9.61
N ASP A 104 -20.04 20.73 -8.41
CA ASP A 104 -20.14 22.15 -8.05
C ASP A 104 -18.92 22.98 -8.49
N GLY A 105 -17.98 22.37 -9.22
CA GLY A 105 -16.75 23.03 -9.70
C GLY A 105 -15.63 23.13 -8.67
N ARG A 106 -15.84 22.70 -7.45
CA ARG A 106 -14.81 22.72 -6.40
C ARG A 106 -13.87 21.54 -6.54
N ARG A 107 -12.58 21.79 -6.33
CA ARG A 107 -11.56 20.74 -6.28
C ARG A 107 -11.54 20.09 -4.90
N ASN A 108 -11.42 18.78 -4.86
CA ASN A 108 -11.23 18.05 -3.60
C ASN A 108 -9.92 18.47 -2.93
N LEU A 109 -9.91 18.40 -1.60
CA LEU A 109 -8.68 18.57 -0.82
C LEU A 109 -8.05 17.20 -0.55
N PRO A 110 -6.71 17.12 -0.33
CA PRO A 110 -6.03 15.91 0.10
C PRO A 110 -6.59 15.42 1.45
N GLY A 111 -6.37 14.13 1.76
CA GLY A 111 -6.70 13.56 3.07
C GLY A 111 -7.85 12.56 3.10
N LYS A 112 -8.40 12.17 1.95
CA LYS A 112 -9.36 11.05 1.82
C LYS A 112 -8.87 10.06 0.77
N ARG A 113 -9.39 8.83 0.80
CA ARG A 113 -9.14 7.84 -0.24
C ARG A 113 -9.80 8.27 -1.55
N HIS A 114 -9.15 7.97 -2.67
CA HIS A 114 -9.71 8.08 -4.03
C HIS A 114 -10.33 9.46 -4.36
N ASN A 115 -9.74 10.53 -3.84
CA ASN A 115 -10.18 11.89 -4.16
C ASN A 115 -9.39 12.55 -5.28
N PHE A 116 -8.63 11.77 -6.03
CA PHE A 116 -7.93 12.18 -7.23
C PHE A 116 -8.76 11.93 -8.51
N CYS A 117 -8.37 12.57 -9.59
CA CYS A 117 -8.98 12.39 -10.90
C CYS A 117 -8.36 11.18 -11.62
N TYR A 118 -9.13 10.13 -11.84
CA TYR A 118 -8.68 8.91 -12.53
C TYR A 118 -8.26 9.14 -14.00
N THR A 119 -8.69 10.25 -14.59
CA THR A 119 -8.34 10.64 -15.97
C THR A 119 -7.16 11.62 -16.03
N SER A 120 -6.62 12.06 -14.88
CA SER A 120 -5.45 12.93 -14.84
C SER A 120 -4.24 12.23 -15.47
N PRO A 121 -3.62 12.81 -16.54
CA PRO A 121 -2.42 12.23 -17.14
C PRO A 121 -1.27 12.09 -16.14
N ILE A 122 -1.06 13.12 -15.32
CA ILE A 122 0.00 13.15 -14.29
C ILE A 122 -0.22 12.01 -13.27
N MET A 123 -1.45 11.88 -12.75
CA MET A 123 -1.75 10.80 -11.80
C MET A 123 -1.50 9.41 -12.38
N ARG A 124 -1.89 9.21 -13.65
CA ARG A 124 -1.67 7.94 -14.36
C ARG A 124 -0.20 7.65 -14.62
N GLU A 125 0.60 8.68 -14.90
CA GLU A 125 2.05 8.55 -15.05
C GLU A 125 2.69 8.15 -13.72
N LYS A 126 2.39 8.87 -12.64
CA LYS A 126 2.95 8.59 -11.32
C LYS A 126 2.58 7.21 -10.77
N ILE A 127 1.36 6.73 -11.02
CA ILE A 127 0.97 5.34 -10.68
C ILE A 127 1.76 4.30 -11.49
N LYS A 128 2.20 4.62 -12.70
CA LYS A 128 3.01 3.69 -13.51
C LYS A 128 4.47 3.65 -13.09
N GLU A 129 4.97 4.74 -12.53
CA GLU A 129 6.35 4.83 -12.03
C GLU A 129 6.51 4.10 -10.70
N LEU A 130 5.43 4.00 -9.94
CA LEU A 130 5.34 3.27 -8.68
C LEU A 130 5.27 1.75 -8.89
#